data_5cebe7c15fb40869273ebdbcbc0e5762
#
_entry.id   5cebe7c15fb40869273ebdbcbc0e5762
#
_cell.length_a   1.000
_cell.length_b   1.000
_cell.length_c   1.000
_cell.angle_alpha   90.00
_cell.angle_beta   90.00
_cell.angle_gamma   90.00
#
_symmetry.space_group_name_H-M   'P 1'
#
loop_
_entity.id
_entity.type
_entity.pdbx_description
1 polymer ?
#
loop_
_entity_poly.entity_id
_entity_poly.type
_entity_poly.pdbx_seq_one_letter_code
_entity_poly.pdbx_strand_id
1 'polypeptide(L)'
;MLCRLAVVPGVAWAAVRLGGLEHGPLVQALAFTPYVAAGSVLVLALTLALRRHWPAAVAALTTLALVGVVAPRAVASGQPAVDGPALRLLTANLLKGGADARTLVGLVRRHQVDVLAVQEFTPQAQAELDRAGLAGLLPHRQLNPEAGTTGSGLYARYPLSAGGFRRNSGFAFTQAYATVAVPGAPPVRVESAHPAAPYAVDVVDDWFTDLRAQPRATPDGPLSILAGDFNATLDHAPLRALLDSGYVDAADAAGAGLAGTWGPYDGDPIPPVTIDHVLVDRRIAVDAVEVHGVSGTDHRAVLARLRLPGS
;
A
#
# COMPACT_ATOMS: atom_id res chain seq x y z
N MET A 1 25.11 -30.92 10.73
CA MET A 1 25.55 -29.83 9.84
C MET A 1 24.36 -29.22 9.10
N LEU A 2 23.55 -29.97 8.38
CA LEU A 2 22.40 -29.49 7.59
C LEU A 2 21.39 -28.61 8.39
N CYS A 3 20.96 -29.04 9.57
CA CYS A 3 20.00 -28.23 10.38
C CYS A 3 20.57 -26.88 10.84
N ARG A 4 21.89 -26.76 11.01
CA ARG A 4 22.53 -25.47 11.35
C ARG A 4 22.54 -24.53 10.12
N LEU A 5 22.74 -25.07 8.93
CA LEU A 5 22.68 -24.30 7.69
C LEU A 5 21.25 -23.89 7.35
N ALA A 6 20.24 -24.72 7.65
CA ALA A 6 18.84 -24.42 7.36
C ALA A 6 18.27 -23.23 8.13
N VAL A 7 18.80 -22.91 9.32
CA VAL A 7 18.31 -21.77 10.13
C VAL A 7 18.96 -20.43 9.75
N VAL A 8 20.11 -20.44 9.08
CA VAL A 8 20.89 -19.22 8.77
C VAL A 8 20.11 -18.22 7.90
N PRO A 9 19.45 -18.63 6.80
CA PRO A 9 18.70 -17.67 5.97
C PRO A 9 17.60 -16.96 6.74
N GLY A 10 16.85 -17.68 7.58
CA GLY A 10 15.79 -17.09 8.40
C GLY A 10 16.33 -16.10 9.43
N VAL A 11 17.47 -16.40 10.07
CA VAL A 11 18.13 -15.48 11.01
C VAL A 11 18.60 -14.22 10.30
N ALA A 12 19.26 -14.36 9.15
CA ALA A 12 19.70 -13.22 8.35
C ALA A 12 18.52 -12.35 7.91
N TRP A 13 17.42 -12.98 7.46
CA TRP A 13 16.21 -12.27 7.10
C TRP A 13 15.60 -11.50 8.27
N ALA A 14 15.45 -12.15 9.43
CA ALA A 14 14.95 -11.50 10.62
C ALA A 14 15.83 -10.31 11.04
N ALA A 15 17.16 -10.45 10.98
CA ALA A 15 18.10 -9.38 11.28
C ALA A 15 17.94 -8.18 10.32
N VAL A 16 17.84 -8.44 9.02
CA VAL A 16 17.63 -7.38 8.01
C VAL A 16 16.30 -6.68 8.24
N ARG A 17 15.21 -7.46 8.39
CA ARG A 17 13.86 -6.92 8.57
C ARG A 17 13.70 -6.11 9.86
N LEU A 18 14.19 -6.60 10.97
CA LEU A 18 14.07 -5.93 12.28
C LEU A 18 15.03 -4.76 12.42
N GLY A 19 16.23 -4.88 11.85
CA GLY A 19 17.25 -3.83 11.88
C GLY A 19 17.06 -2.72 10.86
N GLY A 20 16.14 -2.85 9.90
CA GLY A 20 16.01 -1.90 8.80
C GLY A 20 17.26 -1.83 7.93
N LEU A 21 17.89 -3.00 7.70
CA LEU A 21 19.18 -3.12 7.02
C LEU A 21 19.04 -3.48 5.53
N GLU A 22 17.86 -3.25 4.97
CA GLU A 22 17.61 -3.51 3.55
C GLU A 22 18.41 -2.57 2.66
N HIS A 23 19.24 -3.16 1.79
CA HIS A 23 20.02 -2.48 0.76
C HIS A 23 20.12 -3.38 -0.47
N GLY A 24 20.26 -2.77 -1.64
CA GLY A 24 20.42 -3.50 -2.90
C GLY A 24 19.33 -4.55 -3.08
N PRO A 25 19.65 -5.81 -3.41
CA PRO A 25 18.66 -6.85 -3.70
C PRO A 25 17.83 -7.28 -2.47
N LEU A 26 18.23 -6.90 -1.26
CA LEU A 26 17.45 -7.19 -0.06
C LEU A 26 16.16 -6.36 0.00
N VAL A 27 16.11 -5.22 -0.69
CA VAL A 27 14.88 -4.43 -0.80
C VAL A 27 13.80 -5.26 -1.50
N GLN A 28 14.06 -5.78 -2.69
CA GLN A 28 13.09 -6.61 -3.41
C GLN A 28 12.75 -7.89 -2.62
N ALA A 29 13.76 -8.50 -1.99
CA ALA A 29 13.59 -9.72 -1.22
C ALA A 29 12.62 -9.52 -0.04
N LEU A 30 12.73 -8.43 0.73
CA LEU A 30 11.91 -8.20 1.92
C LEU A 30 10.40 -8.11 1.63
N ALA A 31 9.98 -7.83 0.41
CA ALA A 31 8.57 -7.90 0.01
C ALA A 31 7.94 -9.29 0.30
N PHE A 32 8.77 -10.35 0.33
CA PHE A 32 8.36 -11.73 0.54
C PHE A 32 8.44 -12.19 2.01
N THR A 33 8.60 -11.28 2.95
CA THR A 33 8.68 -11.61 4.40
C THR A 33 7.53 -12.50 4.90
N PRO A 34 6.25 -12.33 4.48
CA PRO A 34 5.18 -13.22 4.91
C PRO A 34 5.42 -14.69 4.52
N TYR A 35 5.98 -14.94 3.34
CA TYR A 35 6.31 -16.28 2.87
C TYR A 35 7.50 -16.89 3.62
N VAL A 36 8.51 -16.06 3.94
CA VAL A 36 9.65 -16.48 4.76
C VAL A 36 9.21 -16.78 6.20
N ALA A 37 8.29 -16.00 6.75
CA ALA A 37 7.70 -16.28 8.05
C ALA A 37 6.97 -17.64 8.08
N ALA A 38 6.15 -17.92 7.06
CA ALA A 38 5.50 -19.21 6.90
C ALA A 38 6.54 -20.35 6.75
N GLY A 39 7.56 -20.16 5.91
CA GLY A 39 8.64 -21.13 5.72
C GLY A 39 9.46 -21.40 7.00
N SER A 40 9.63 -20.39 7.86
CA SER A 40 10.36 -20.56 9.12
C SER A 40 9.67 -21.56 10.07
N VAL A 41 8.34 -21.68 10.02
CA VAL A 41 7.57 -22.67 10.79
C VAL A 41 7.95 -24.10 10.36
N LEU A 42 8.17 -24.31 9.04
CA LEU A 42 8.59 -25.62 8.53
C LEU A 42 10.01 -25.98 8.98
N VAL A 43 10.92 -24.99 9.00
CA VAL A 43 12.29 -25.19 9.53
C VAL A 43 12.26 -25.51 11.01
N LEU A 44 11.43 -24.85 11.80
CA LEU A 44 11.22 -25.16 13.22
C LEU A 44 10.70 -26.60 13.40
N ALA A 45 9.64 -26.96 12.68
CA ALA A 45 9.06 -28.31 12.75
C ALA A 45 10.10 -29.39 12.39
N LEU A 46 10.89 -29.18 11.34
CA LEU A 46 11.95 -30.10 10.92
C LEU A 46 13.04 -30.25 11.99
N THR A 47 13.51 -29.15 12.58
CA THR A 47 14.57 -29.20 13.60
C THR A 47 14.10 -29.88 14.89
N LEU A 48 12.83 -29.72 15.27
CA LEU A 48 12.18 -30.41 16.38
C LEU A 48 12.03 -31.91 16.08
N ALA A 49 11.53 -32.29 14.91
CA ALA A 49 11.38 -33.69 14.49
C ALA A 49 12.73 -34.45 14.49
N LEU A 50 13.78 -33.77 14.07
CA LEU A 50 15.15 -34.30 14.09
C LEU A 50 15.84 -34.22 15.45
N ARG A 51 15.13 -33.76 16.51
CA ARG A 51 15.62 -33.60 17.87
C ARG A 51 16.94 -32.83 17.99
N ARG A 52 17.08 -31.75 17.22
CA ARG A 52 18.28 -30.89 17.18
C ARG A 52 18.07 -29.65 18.06
N HIS A 53 18.32 -29.74 19.36
CA HIS A 53 17.97 -28.72 20.37
C HIS A 53 18.45 -27.31 20.02
N TRP A 54 19.72 -27.11 19.67
CA TRP A 54 20.26 -25.80 19.34
C TRP A 54 19.65 -25.21 18.04
N PRO A 55 19.64 -25.93 16.90
CA PRO A 55 18.92 -25.43 15.72
C PRO A 55 17.44 -25.18 15.96
N ALA A 56 16.78 -26.00 16.78
CA ALA A 56 15.37 -25.81 17.13
C ALA A 56 15.15 -24.54 17.95
N ALA A 57 16.02 -24.24 18.92
CA ALA A 57 15.94 -22.99 19.69
C ALA A 57 16.14 -21.76 18.81
N VAL A 58 17.12 -21.78 17.90
CA VAL A 58 17.34 -20.69 16.93
C VAL A 58 16.15 -20.55 15.98
N ALA A 59 15.65 -21.68 15.43
CA ALA A 59 14.48 -21.66 14.56
C ALA A 59 13.25 -21.12 15.29
N ALA A 60 13.03 -21.48 16.56
CA ALA A 60 11.92 -20.98 17.37
C ALA A 60 11.98 -19.46 17.57
N LEU A 61 13.15 -18.91 17.91
CA LEU A 61 13.34 -17.47 18.06
C LEU A 61 13.13 -16.73 16.72
N THR A 62 13.67 -17.27 15.63
CA THR A 62 13.49 -16.70 14.29
C THR A 62 12.02 -16.72 13.86
N THR A 63 11.34 -17.85 14.07
CA THR A 63 9.91 -17.99 13.75
C THR A 63 9.09 -17.03 14.60
N LEU A 64 9.35 -16.94 15.90
CA LEU A 64 8.66 -16.00 16.78
C LEU A 64 8.84 -14.56 16.31
N ALA A 65 10.06 -14.17 15.92
CA ALA A 65 10.35 -12.83 15.42
C ALA A 65 9.61 -12.52 14.09
N LEU A 66 9.68 -13.42 13.10
CA LEU A 66 9.07 -13.23 11.79
C LEU A 66 7.53 -13.34 11.84
N VAL A 67 7.00 -14.34 12.51
CA VAL A 67 5.54 -14.51 12.68
C VAL A 67 4.99 -13.38 13.55
N GLY A 68 5.72 -12.94 14.55
CA GLY A 68 5.33 -11.82 15.43
C GLY A 68 5.14 -10.49 14.70
N VAL A 69 5.87 -10.24 13.59
CA VAL A 69 5.69 -9.02 12.77
C VAL A 69 4.69 -9.20 11.62
N VAL A 70 4.36 -10.44 11.24
CA VAL A 70 3.48 -10.74 10.10
C VAL A 70 2.06 -11.08 10.55
N ALA A 71 1.90 -11.97 11.56
CA ALA A 71 0.59 -12.46 11.96
C ALA A 71 -0.38 -11.37 12.44
N PRO A 72 0.05 -10.31 13.15
CA PRO A 72 -0.87 -9.23 13.53
C PRO A 72 -1.61 -8.59 12.37
N ARG A 73 -1.03 -8.57 11.15
CA ARG A 73 -1.64 -8.01 9.94
C ARG A 73 -2.91 -8.75 9.49
N ALA A 74 -3.14 -9.95 10.00
CA ALA A 74 -4.36 -10.74 9.76
C ALA A 74 -5.44 -10.53 10.83
N VAL A 75 -5.22 -9.62 11.78
CA VAL A 75 -6.15 -9.36 12.89
C VAL A 75 -6.44 -7.88 12.97
N ALA A 76 -7.74 -7.53 12.95
CA ALA A 76 -8.13 -6.14 13.07
C ALA A 76 -7.64 -5.52 14.39
N SER A 77 -7.09 -4.31 14.31
CA SER A 77 -6.62 -3.55 15.46
C SER A 77 -7.70 -2.65 16.05
N GLY A 78 -7.47 -2.13 17.25
CA GLY A 78 -8.34 -1.12 17.85
C GLY A 78 -8.40 0.15 17.00
N GLN A 79 -9.62 0.68 16.77
CA GLN A 79 -9.85 1.88 15.99
C GLN A 79 -10.18 3.06 16.88
N PRO A 80 -9.86 4.30 16.49
CA PRO A 80 -10.32 5.47 17.21
C PRO A 80 -11.85 5.54 17.22
N ALA A 81 -12.42 5.96 18.34
CA ALA A 81 -13.86 6.19 18.43
C ALA A 81 -14.17 7.53 17.76
N VAL A 82 -14.69 7.48 16.54
CA VAL A 82 -15.12 8.67 15.76
C VAL A 82 -16.55 8.50 15.28
N ASP A 83 -17.31 9.57 15.24
CA ASP A 83 -18.75 9.59 14.95
C ASP A 83 -19.11 10.38 13.70
N GLY A 84 -18.12 10.85 12.96
CA GLY A 84 -18.32 11.62 11.74
C GLY A 84 -18.72 10.78 10.53
N PRO A 85 -18.76 11.39 9.34
CA PRO A 85 -19.23 10.77 8.11
C PRO A 85 -18.29 9.66 7.60
N ALA A 86 -18.87 8.70 6.88
CA ALA A 86 -18.11 7.70 6.16
C ALA A 86 -17.44 8.32 4.91
N LEU A 87 -16.24 7.83 4.57
CA LEU A 87 -15.52 8.12 3.33
C LEU A 87 -15.07 6.81 2.70
N ARG A 88 -15.46 6.56 1.45
CA ARG A 88 -15.07 5.38 0.68
C ARG A 88 -14.02 5.78 -0.34
N LEU A 89 -12.81 5.32 -0.14
CA LEU A 89 -11.68 5.62 -1.00
C LEU A 89 -11.23 4.37 -1.74
N LEU A 90 -11.07 4.48 -3.06
CA LEU A 90 -10.52 3.45 -3.93
C LEU A 90 -9.19 3.95 -4.50
N THR A 91 -8.16 3.12 -4.48
CA THR A 91 -6.93 3.39 -5.23
C THR A 91 -6.64 2.28 -6.22
N ALA A 92 -6.08 2.63 -7.38
CA ALA A 92 -5.73 1.69 -8.44
C ALA A 92 -4.54 2.18 -9.28
N ASN A 93 -3.48 1.38 -9.36
CA ASN A 93 -2.45 1.53 -10.37
C ASN A 93 -2.98 0.96 -11.70
N LEU A 94 -2.93 1.76 -12.77
CA LEU A 94 -3.56 1.45 -14.06
C LEU A 94 -2.62 0.75 -15.05
N LEU A 95 -1.40 0.40 -14.66
CA LEU A 95 -0.38 -0.20 -15.54
C LEU A 95 -0.29 0.54 -16.90
N LYS A 96 0.32 1.73 -16.88
CA LYS A 96 0.46 2.58 -18.09
C LYS A 96 -0.88 2.86 -18.76
N GLY A 97 -1.96 2.92 -17.96
CA GLY A 97 -3.31 3.16 -18.46
C GLY A 97 -4.00 1.95 -19.07
N GLY A 98 -3.48 0.72 -18.90
CA GLY A 98 -4.03 -0.52 -19.46
C GLY A 98 -5.22 -1.09 -18.71
N ALA A 99 -5.50 -0.65 -17.47
CA ALA A 99 -6.59 -1.15 -16.67
C ALA A 99 -7.97 -0.92 -17.33
N ASP A 100 -8.85 -1.94 -17.30
CA ASP A 100 -10.18 -1.85 -17.88
C ASP A 100 -11.06 -0.81 -17.18
N ALA A 101 -11.33 0.28 -17.89
CA ALA A 101 -12.09 1.42 -17.38
C ALA A 101 -13.53 1.04 -16.97
N ARG A 102 -14.17 0.07 -17.64
CA ARG A 102 -15.54 -0.35 -17.31
C ARG A 102 -15.56 -1.11 -15.98
N THR A 103 -14.60 -1.99 -15.76
CA THR A 103 -14.41 -2.69 -14.48
C THR A 103 -14.20 -1.69 -13.35
N LEU A 104 -13.27 -0.73 -13.52
CA LEU A 104 -12.96 0.27 -12.50
C LEU A 104 -14.17 1.17 -12.20
N VAL A 105 -14.85 1.70 -13.21
CA VAL A 105 -16.09 2.51 -13.03
C VAL A 105 -17.22 1.65 -12.42
N GLY A 106 -17.27 0.36 -12.75
CA GLY A 106 -18.18 -0.60 -12.13
C GLY A 106 -17.94 -0.74 -10.62
N LEU A 107 -16.68 -0.79 -10.18
CA LEU A 107 -16.31 -0.79 -8.75
C LEU A 107 -16.73 0.53 -8.09
N VAL A 108 -16.41 1.67 -8.70
CA VAL A 108 -16.79 2.99 -8.19
C VAL A 108 -18.30 3.08 -7.95
N ARG A 109 -19.11 2.61 -8.90
CA ARG A 109 -20.59 2.62 -8.80
C ARG A 109 -21.09 1.66 -7.74
N ARG A 110 -20.62 0.40 -7.76
CA ARG A 110 -21.06 -0.67 -6.86
C ARG A 110 -20.79 -0.34 -5.40
N HIS A 111 -19.61 0.17 -5.11
CA HIS A 111 -19.18 0.47 -3.76
C HIS A 111 -19.46 1.93 -3.36
N GLN A 112 -20.10 2.72 -4.25
CA GLN A 112 -20.40 4.13 -4.00
C GLN A 112 -19.17 4.92 -3.57
N VAL A 113 -18.05 4.73 -4.28
CA VAL A 113 -16.76 5.37 -3.97
C VAL A 113 -16.93 6.89 -3.95
N ASP A 114 -16.30 7.52 -2.97
CA ASP A 114 -16.32 8.97 -2.78
C ASP A 114 -15.06 9.63 -3.31
N VAL A 115 -13.91 8.92 -3.25
CA VAL A 115 -12.61 9.36 -3.80
C VAL A 115 -11.95 8.20 -4.52
N LEU A 116 -11.47 8.44 -5.74
CA LEU A 116 -10.66 7.51 -6.52
C LEU A 116 -9.28 8.15 -6.76
N ALA A 117 -8.21 7.47 -6.31
CA ALA A 117 -6.82 7.78 -6.60
C ALA A 117 -6.30 6.83 -7.68
N VAL A 118 -5.64 7.37 -8.72
CA VAL A 118 -5.10 6.55 -9.82
C VAL A 118 -3.64 6.87 -10.07
N GLN A 119 -2.82 5.83 -10.29
CA GLN A 119 -1.42 5.88 -10.63
C GLN A 119 -1.23 5.34 -12.05
N GLU A 120 -0.12 5.67 -12.69
CA GLU A 120 0.16 5.33 -14.10
C GLU A 120 -0.96 5.78 -15.05
N PHE A 121 -1.46 6.98 -14.77
CA PHE A 121 -2.63 7.54 -15.39
C PHE A 121 -2.28 8.24 -16.70
N THR A 122 -2.75 7.70 -17.82
CA THR A 122 -2.46 8.21 -19.17
C THR A 122 -3.62 9.02 -19.74
N PRO A 123 -3.37 9.89 -20.78
CA PRO A 123 -4.45 10.57 -21.51
C PRO A 123 -5.47 9.60 -22.11
N GLN A 124 -5.03 8.43 -22.57
CA GLN A 124 -5.93 7.39 -23.06
C GLN A 124 -6.83 6.84 -21.95
N ALA A 125 -6.26 6.48 -20.79
CA ALA A 125 -7.04 6.01 -19.65
C ALA A 125 -8.06 7.05 -19.19
N GLN A 126 -7.69 8.34 -19.18
CA GLN A 126 -8.63 9.41 -18.89
C GLN A 126 -9.83 9.38 -19.84
N ALA A 127 -9.57 9.33 -21.15
CA ALA A 127 -10.63 9.30 -22.15
C ALA A 127 -11.53 8.06 -22.03
N GLU A 128 -10.98 6.91 -21.64
CA GLU A 128 -11.73 5.67 -21.42
C GLU A 128 -12.58 5.73 -20.15
N LEU A 129 -12.06 6.26 -19.04
CA LEU A 129 -12.81 6.49 -17.82
C LEU A 129 -13.96 7.50 -18.03
N ASP A 130 -13.70 8.59 -18.77
CA ASP A 130 -14.73 9.58 -19.12
C ASP A 130 -15.83 8.94 -19.98
N ARG A 131 -15.47 8.13 -20.99
CA ARG A 131 -16.43 7.37 -21.82
C ARG A 131 -17.23 6.32 -21.02
N ALA A 132 -16.61 5.74 -19.99
CA ALA A 132 -17.28 4.80 -19.08
C ALA A 132 -18.21 5.50 -18.08
N GLY A 133 -18.24 6.82 -18.04
CA GLY A 133 -19.15 7.63 -17.24
C GLY A 133 -18.65 7.98 -15.84
N LEU A 134 -17.33 7.93 -15.60
CA LEU A 134 -16.73 8.25 -14.30
C LEU A 134 -17.07 9.67 -13.84
N ALA A 135 -17.00 10.66 -14.75
CA ALA A 135 -17.30 12.06 -14.43
C ALA A 135 -18.71 12.30 -13.87
N GLY A 136 -19.69 11.45 -14.24
CA GLY A 136 -21.04 11.50 -13.68
C GLY A 136 -21.14 10.96 -12.25
N LEU A 137 -20.19 10.13 -11.81
CA LEU A 137 -20.12 9.57 -10.46
C LEU A 137 -19.22 10.41 -9.54
N LEU A 138 -18.08 10.90 -10.07
CA LEU A 138 -17.04 11.65 -9.37
C LEU A 138 -16.74 12.93 -10.17
N PRO A 139 -17.57 13.99 -10.04
CA PRO A 139 -17.49 15.18 -10.89
C PRO A 139 -16.31 16.09 -10.59
N HIS A 140 -15.74 16.02 -9.38
CA HIS A 140 -14.59 16.85 -9.00
C HIS A 140 -13.29 16.10 -9.26
N ARG A 141 -12.30 16.79 -9.85
CA ARG A 141 -11.09 16.11 -10.30
C ARG A 141 -9.85 16.99 -10.21
N GLN A 142 -8.71 16.36 -9.91
CA GLN A 142 -7.35 16.92 -9.96
C GLN A 142 -6.51 15.92 -10.76
N LEU A 143 -6.26 16.20 -12.03
CA LEU A 143 -5.71 15.21 -12.98
C LEU A 143 -4.40 15.71 -13.60
N ASN A 144 -3.41 14.83 -13.66
CA ASN A 144 -2.17 15.01 -14.41
C ASN A 144 -1.87 13.75 -15.24
N PRO A 145 -2.62 13.49 -16.32
CA PRO A 145 -2.36 12.35 -17.19
C PRO A 145 -1.07 12.56 -17.97
N GLU A 146 -0.16 11.59 -17.90
CA GLU A 146 1.10 11.57 -18.64
C GLU A 146 1.27 10.23 -19.35
N ALA A 147 2.02 10.20 -20.45
CA ALA A 147 2.33 8.95 -21.13
C ALA A 147 3.23 8.05 -20.27
N GLY A 148 3.01 6.74 -20.31
CA GLY A 148 3.80 5.79 -19.53
C GLY A 148 3.35 5.70 -18.08
N THR A 149 4.31 5.70 -17.14
CA THR A 149 4.09 5.39 -15.72
C THR A 149 3.98 6.62 -14.82
N THR A 150 4.23 7.82 -15.32
CA THR A 150 4.44 9.02 -14.49
C THR A 150 3.16 9.75 -14.09
N GLY A 151 2.05 9.52 -14.80
CA GLY A 151 0.81 10.25 -14.58
C GLY A 151 0.05 9.84 -13.32
N SER A 152 -0.75 10.76 -12.80
CA SER A 152 -1.53 10.59 -11.58
C SER A 152 -2.83 11.35 -11.63
N GLY A 153 -3.83 10.94 -10.83
CA GLY A 153 -5.10 11.63 -10.76
C GLY A 153 -5.90 11.33 -9.49
N LEU A 154 -6.72 12.31 -9.14
CA LEU A 154 -7.77 12.18 -8.13
C LEU A 154 -9.11 12.55 -8.74
N TYR A 155 -10.11 11.72 -8.51
CA TYR A 155 -11.51 11.99 -8.76
C TYR A 155 -12.27 11.94 -7.45
N ALA A 156 -13.23 12.83 -7.25
CA ALA A 156 -13.99 12.89 -6.01
C ALA A 156 -15.47 13.22 -6.24
N ARG A 157 -16.31 12.70 -5.36
CA ARG A 157 -17.74 13.05 -5.26
C ARG A 157 -17.94 14.45 -4.69
N TYR A 158 -17.07 14.83 -3.77
CA TYR A 158 -17.12 16.09 -3.03
C TYR A 158 -16.19 17.13 -3.63
N PRO A 159 -16.44 18.44 -3.40
CA PRO A 159 -15.59 19.51 -3.88
C PRO A 159 -14.13 19.34 -3.46
N LEU A 160 -13.23 19.62 -4.42
CA LEU A 160 -11.78 19.66 -4.22
C LEU A 160 -11.29 21.11 -4.13
N SER A 161 -10.34 21.36 -3.24
CA SER A 161 -9.65 22.64 -3.09
C SER A 161 -8.17 22.41 -2.82
N ALA A 162 -7.36 23.47 -2.88
CA ALA A 162 -5.91 23.43 -2.64
C ALA A 162 -5.21 22.26 -3.37
N GLY A 163 -5.67 21.97 -4.59
CA GLY A 163 -5.15 20.91 -5.44
C GLY A 163 -3.82 21.28 -6.08
N GLY A 164 -3.02 20.26 -6.39
CA GLY A 164 -1.74 20.42 -7.07
C GLY A 164 -1.11 19.06 -7.38
N PHE A 165 0.14 19.14 -7.79
CA PHE A 165 0.94 17.97 -8.13
C PHE A 165 2.30 18.06 -7.45
N ARG A 166 2.75 16.94 -6.91
CA ARG A 166 4.12 16.77 -6.45
C ARG A 166 4.82 15.79 -7.41
N ARG A 167 6.02 16.13 -7.81
CA ARG A 167 6.83 15.25 -8.64
C ARG A 167 7.94 14.65 -7.79
N ASN A 168 8.04 13.34 -7.78
CA ASN A 168 9.08 12.62 -7.09
C ASN A 168 10.44 12.83 -7.81
N SER A 169 11.55 12.75 -7.07
CA SER A 169 12.88 13.08 -7.59
C SER A 169 13.51 11.95 -8.41
N GLY A 170 13.15 10.69 -8.13
CA GLY A 170 13.68 9.51 -8.81
C GLY A 170 13.20 9.43 -10.25
N PHE A 171 12.13 8.69 -10.50
CA PHE A 171 11.55 8.55 -11.86
C PHE A 171 10.61 9.67 -12.25
N ALA A 172 10.59 10.77 -11.54
CA ALA A 172 9.70 11.90 -11.78
C ALA A 172 8.21 11.52 -11.78
N PHE A 173 7.82 10.46 -11.07
CA PHE A 173 6.42 10.10 -10.90
C PHE A 173 5.65 11.24 -10.26
N THR A 174 4.51 11.57 -10.84
CA THR A 174 3.65 12.65 -10.35
C THR A 174 2.68 12.08 -9.33
N GLN A 175 2.43 12.83 -8.27
CA GLN A 175 1.42 12.53 -7.25
C GLN A 175 0.42 13.68 -7.22
N ALA A 176 -0.80 13.42 -7.67
CA ALA A 176 -1.90 14.37 -7.56
C ALA A 176 -2.37 14.46 -6.12
N TYR A 177 -2.60 15.67 -5.61
CA TYR A 177 -3.18 15.89 -4.29
C TYR A 177 -4.25 16.97 -4.32
N ALA A 178 -5.21 16.85 -3.41
CA ALA A 178 -6.21 17.88 -3.17
C ALA A 178 -6.80 17.74 -1.75
N THR A 179 -7.45 18.79 -1.30
CA THR A 179 -8.25 18.76 -0.07
C THR A 179 -9.70 18.48 -0.45
N VAL A 180 -10.26 17.43 0.12
CA VAL A 180 -11.65 16.98 -0.08
C VAL A 180 -12.53 17.56 1.01
N ALA A 181 -13.61 18.24 0.64
CA ALA A 181 -14.58 18.83 1.56
C ALA A 181 -15.75 17.86 1.81
N VAL A 182 -15.58 16.93 2.76
CA VAL A 182 -16.64 15.97 3.13
C VAL A 182 -17.61 16.64 4.09
N PRO A 183 -18.94 16.67 3.79
CA PRO A 183 -19.92 17.28 4.68
C PRO A 183 -19.93 16.64 6.07
N GLY A 184 -19.86 17.45 7.14
CA GLY A 184 -19.86 16.98 8.53
C GLY A 184 -18.50 16.49 9.05
N ALA A 185 -17.41 16.70 8.30
CA ALA A 185 -16.05 16.41 8.75
C ALA A 185 -15.11 17.58 8.49
N PRO A 186 -13.98 17.68 9.21
CA PRO A 186 -12.88 18.55 8.83
C PRO A 186 -12.38 18.20 7.43
N PRO A 187 -11.85 19.21 6.68
CA PRO A 187 -11.26 18.94 5.35
C PRO A 187 -10.14 17.89 5.42
N VAL A 188 -10.13 16.97 4.46
CA VAL A 188 -9.15 15.87 4.38
C VAL A 188 -8.25 16.05 3.16
N ARG A 189 -6.94 16.15 3.37
CA ARG A 189 -5.97 16.11 2.26
C ARG A 189 -5.81 14.67 1.78
N VAL A 190 -6.03 14.46 0.51
CA VAL A 190 -5.82 13.16 -0.15
C VAL A 190 -4.74 13.32 -1.20
N GLU A 191 -3.81 12.36 -1.26
CA GLU A 191 -2.76 12.31 -2.28
C GLU A 191 -2.72 10.92 -2.91
N SER A 192 -2.62 10.88 -4.24
CA SER A 192 -2.39 9.66 -5.03
C SER A 192 -0.91 9.34 -5.01
N ALA A 193 -0.48 8.50 -4.06
CA ALA A 193 0.93 8.20 -3.83
C ALA A 193 1.50 7.25 -4.89
N HIS A 194 2.71 7.57 -5.40
CA HIS A 194 3.44 6.70 -6.32
C HIS A 194 4.95 7.00 -6.25
N PRO A 195 5.67 6.55 -5.21
CA PRO A 195 7.13 6.58 -5.18
C PRO A 195 7.73 5.62 -6.19
N ALA A 196 9.01 5.81 -6.53
CA ALA A 196 9.75 4.99 -7.49
C ALA A 196 9.66 3.49 -7.17
N ALA A 197 9.68 2.64 -8.20
CA ALA A 197 9.71 1.19 -8.03
C ALA A 197 11.15 0.69 -7.88
N PRO A 198 11.47 -0.16 -6.89
CA PRO A 198 12.81 -0.73 -6.73
C PRO A 198 12.99 -1.98 -7.61
N TYR A 199 12.69 -1.89 -8.92
CA TYR A 199 12.72 -3.03 -9.84
C TYR A 199 14.14 -3.53 -10.15
N ALA A 200 15.17 -2.72 -9.89
CA ALA A 200 16.58 -3.06 -10.06
C ALA A 200 17.41 -2.47 -8.90
N VAL A 201 18.63 -2.99 -8.71
CA VAL A 201 19.48 -2.57 -7.58
C VAL A 201 19.94 -1.12 -7.71
N ASP A 202 20.20 -0.66 -8.92
CA ASP A 202 20.68 0.69 -9.24
C ASP A 202 19.64 1.80 -9.04
N VAL A 203 18.34 1.44 -8.91
CA VAL A 203 17.26 2.40 -8.67
C VAL A 203 16.74 2.39 -7.22
N VAL A 204 17.35 1.60 -6.36
CA VAL A 204 16.95 1.48 -4.95
C VAL A 204 17.10 2.80 -4.20
N ASP A 205 18.12 3.60 -4.52
CA ASP A 205 18.33 4.90 -3.87
C ASP A 205 17.24 5.92 -4.23
N ASP A 206 16.71 5.87 -5.45
CA ASP A 206 15.57 6.69 -5.87
C ASP A 206 14.30 6.30 -5.10
N TRP A 207 14.07 5.00 -4.95
CA TRP A 207 12.96 4.47 -4.15
C TRP A 207 13.04 4.93 -2.67
N PHE A 208 14.22 4.84 -2.04
CA PHE A 208 14.42 5.34 -0.68
C PHE A 208 14.16 6.85 -0.58
N THR A 209 14.65 7.61 -1.55
CA THR A 209 14.49 9.06 -1.60
C THR A 209 13.02 9.44 -1.70
N ASP A 210 12.29 8.82 -2.60
CA ASP A 210 10.87 9.11 -2.83
C ASP A 210 9.99 8.71 -1.64
N LEU A 211 10.24 7.55 -1.02
CA LEU A 211 9.50 7.14 0.19
C LEU A 211 9.75 8.08 1.38
N ARG A 212 11.00 8.49 1.58
CA ARG A 212 11.35 9.43 2.66
C ARG A 212 10.78 10.83 2.44
N ALA A 213 10.55 11.22 1.19
CA ALA A 213 9.95 12.50 0.80
C ALA A 213 8.41 12.50 0.87
N GLN A 214 7.75 11.38 1.19
CA GLN A 214 6.30 11.36 1.33
C GLN A 214 5.83 12.30 2.45
N PRO A 215 4.68 13.00 2.26
CA PRO A 215 4.13 13.89 3.29
C PRO A 215 3.86 13.13 4.60
N ARG A 216 4.27 13.70 5.71
CA ARG A 216 4.07 13.12 7.03
C ARG A 216 2.75 13.56 7.63
N ALA A 217 2.05 12.67 8.32
CA ALA A 217 0.97 13.07 9.20
C ALA A 217 1.54 13.66 10.50
N THR A 218 0.86 14.66 11.05
CA THR A 218 1.25 15.27 12.31
C THR A 218 0.01 15.41 13.22
N PRO A 219 0.13 15.29 14.55
CA PRO A 219 -1.01 15.30 15.45
C PRO A 219 -1.90 16.55 15.29
N ASP A 220 -1.29 17.71 15.06
CA ASP A 220 -1.98 19.02 14.97
C ASP A 220 -2.15 19.48 13.51
N GLY A 221 -1.70 18.69 12.54
CA GLY A 221 -1.81 19.00 11.13
C GLY A 221 -3.20 18.70 10.56
N PRO A 222 -3.41 19.00 9.26
CA PRO A 222 -4.64 18.62 8.57
C PRO A 222 -4.77 17.09 8.52
N LEU A 223 -6.01 16.60 8.55
CA LEU A 223 -6.27 15.19 8.28
C LEU A 223 -5.71 14.81 6.90
N SER A 224 -4.95 13.73 6.82
CA SER A 224 -4.25 13.34 5.60
C SER A 224 -4.47 11.87 5.27
N ILE A 225 -4.60 11.57 3.98
CA ILE A 225 -4.65 10.21 3.43
C ILE A 225 -3.68 10.16 2.26
N LEU A 226 -2.78 9.17 2.27
CA LEU A 226 -1.97 8.80 1.12
C LEU A 226 -2.48 7.46 0.60
N ALA A 227 -2.90 7.41 -0.66
CA ALA A 227 -3.48 6.21 -1.24
C ALA A 227 -2.85 5.93 -2.60
N GLY A 228 -2.29 4.74 -2.78
CA GLY A 228 -1.65 4.39 -4.06
C GLY A 228 -0.69 3.23 -3.97
N ASP A 229 0.09 3.10 -5.03
CA ASP A 229 1.19 2.16 -5.13
C ASP A 229 2.45 2.76 -4.48
N PHE A 230 2.81 2.24 -3.32
CA PHE A 230 4.01 2.67 -2.60
C PHE A 230 5.27 1.94 -3.05
N ASN A 231 5.13 0.93 -3.91
CA ASN A 231 6.23 0.07 -4.30
C ASN A 231 7.02 -0.48 -3.09
N ALA A 232 6.33 -0.62 -1.96
CA ALA A 232 6.87 -1.02 -0.67
C ALA A 232 5.83 -1.82 0.11
N THR A 233 6.28 -2.77 0.91
CA THR A 233 5.44 -3.51 1.86
C THR A 233 5.69 -3.02 3.30
N LEU A 234 4.85 -3.41 4.26
CA LEU A 234 5.04 -3.14 5.70
C LEU A 234 6.34 -3.73 6.27
N ASP A 235 7.10 -4.46 5.47
CA ASP A 235 8.41 -5.00 5.86
C ASP A 235 9.55 -4.04 5.57
N HIS A 236 9.34 -3.00 4.78
CA HIS A 236 10.33 -2.00 4.44
C HIS A 236 10.41 -0.88 5.48
N ALA A 237 11.62 -0.59 5.96
CA ALA A 237 11.85 0.43 6.99
C ALA A 237 11.37 1.83 6.60
N PRO A 238 11.54 2.34 5.36
CA PRO A 238 11.06 3.68 5.01
C PRO A 238 9.53 3.80 5.04
N LEU A 239 8.78 2.73 4.67
CA LEU A 239 7.32 2.76 4.79
C LEU A 239 6.89 2.73 6.26
N ARG A 240 7.55 1.92 7.11
CA ARG A 240 7.30 1.95 8.55
C ARG A 240 7.59 3.30 9.18
N ALA A 241 8.69 3.96 8.79
CA ALA A 241 9.03 5.30 9.25
C ALA A 241 7.99 6.36 8.83
N LEU A 242 7.31 6.14 7.69
CA LEU A 242 6.20 6.98 7.26
C LEU A 242 4.97 6.72 8.14
N LEU A 243 4.63 5.47 8.45
CA LEU A 243 3.56 5.12 9.38
C LEU A 243 3.80 5.71 10.78
N ASP A 244 5.04 5.62 11.29
CA ASP A 244 5.43 6.16 12.59
C ASP A 244 5.24 7.68 12.70
N SER A 245 5.16 8.40 11.57
CA SER A 245 4.90 9.84 11.55
C SER A 245 3.48 10.21 12.02
N GLY A 246 2.54 9.27 12.00
CA GLY A 246 1.16 9.51 12.40
C GLY A 246 0.12 8.85 11.49
N TYR A 247 0.54 8.02 10.56
CA TYR A 247 -0.36 7.21 9.73
C TYR A 247 -0.64 5.84 10.34
N VAL A 248 -1.72 5.25 9.86
CA VAL A 248 -2.08 3.84 10.03
C VAL A 248 -2.33 3.27 8.63
N ASP A 249 -1.81 2.07 8.34
CA ASP A 249 -2.20 1.35 7.12
C ASP A 249 -3.61 0.78 7.30
N ALA A 250 -4.50 1.13 6.38
CA ALA A 250 -5.90 0.75 6.49
C ALA A 250 -6.11 -0.77 6.38
N ALA A 251 -5.33 -1.46 5.52
CA ALA A 251 -5.45 -2.90 5.36
C ALA A 251 -4.95 -3.63 6.62
N ASP A 252 -3.83 -3.20 7.19
CA ASP A 252 -3.31 -3.72 8.45
C ASP A 252 -4.31 -3.51 9.60
N ALA A 253 -4.82 -2.30 9.74
CA ALA A 253 -5.81 -1.94 10.76
C ALA A 253 -7.11 -2.76 10.66
N ALA A 254 -7.54 -3.11 9.45
CA ALA A 254 -8.72 -3.93 9.21
C ALA A 254 -8.47 -5.44 9.29
N GLY A 255 -7.23 -5.90 9.55
CA GLY A 255 -6.87 -7.32 9.52
C GLY A 255 -6.78 -7.92 8.12
N ALA A 256 -6.66 -7.07 7.09
CA ALA A 256 -6.52 -7.44 5.68
C ALA A 256 -5.09 -7.21 5.14
N GLY A 257 -4.12 -6.90 6.01
CA GLY A 257 -2.76 -6.49 5.63
C GLY A 257 -1.89 -7.57 4.96
N LEU A 258 -2.41 -8.79 4.81
CA LEU A 258 -1.77 -9.87 4.04
C LEU A 258 -2.40 -10.07 2.66
N ALA A 259 -3.41 -9.27 2.27
CA ALA A 259 -4.01 -9.35 0.95
C ALA A 259 -3.05 -8.80 -0.10
N GLY A 260 -2.57 -9.67 -1.01
CA GLY A 260 -1.66 -9.25 -2.08
C GLY A 260 -2.35 -8.32 -3.08
N THR A 261 -1.71 -7.20 -3.38
CA THR A 261 -2.22 -6.18 -4.29
C THR A 261 -1.52 -6.19 -5.65
N TRP A 262 -0.31 -6.76 -5.75
CA TRP A 262 0.48 -6.90 -6.97
C TRP A 262 0.91 -8.36 -7.19
N GLY A 263 0.94 -8.80 -8.44
CA GLY A 263 1.37 -10.15 -8.82
C GLY A 263 0.31 -11.24 -8.63
N PRO A 264 0.55 -12.47 -9.16
CA PRO A 264 1.64 -12.78 -10.08
C PRO A 264 1.51 -12.00 -11.40
N TYR A 265 2.67 -11.64 -11.96
CA TYR A 265 2.73 -10.91 -13.23
C TYR A 265 2.76 -11.93 -14.38
N ASP A 266 1.84 -11.81 -15.34
CA ASP A 266 1.77 -12.58 -16.60
C ASP A 266 2.19 -14.06 -16.52
N GLY A 267 1.78 -14.76 -15.45
CA GLY A 267 2.09 -16.18 -15.28
C GLY A 267 3.44 -16.48 -14.63
N ASP A 268 4.16 -15.45 -14.18
CA ASP A 268 5.36 -15.64 -13.37
C ASP A 268 5.01 -16.34 -12.04
N PRO A 269 5.86 -17.27 -11.56
CA PRO A 269 5.63 -17.97 -10.29
C PRO A 269 5.84 -17.09 -9.05
N ILE A 270 5.95 -15.76 -9.21
CA ILE A 270 6.15 -14.82 -8.11
C ILE A 270 4.85 -14.73 -7.31
N PRO A 271 4.86 -15.06 -6.01
CA PRO A 271 3.67 -14.95 -5.21
C PRO A 271 3.28 -13.48 -4.97
N PRO A 272 1.97 -13.17 -4.83
CA PRO A 272 1.52 -11.79 -4.69
C PRO A 272 2.07 -11.10 -3.44
N VAL A 273 2.36 -9.81 -3.56
CA VAL A 273 2.80 -8.94 -2.45
C VAL A 273 1.88 -7.74 -2.29
N THR A 274 1.89 -7.12 -1.11
CA THR A 274 1.06 -5.95 -0.79
C THR A 274 1.92 -4.71 -0.92
N ILE A 275 1.76 -3.96 -2.02
CA ILE A 275 2.51 -2.71 -2.29
C ILE A 275 1.60 -1.52 -2.53
N ASP A 276 0.30 -1.76 -2.77
CA ASP A 276 -0.71 -0.71 -2.83
C ASP A 276 -1.34 -0.54 -1.44
N HIS A 277 -1.32 0.68 -0.92
CA HIS A 277 -1.74 1.00 0.44
C HIS A 277 -2.71 2.18 0.47
N VAL A 278 -3.52 2.24 1.52
CA VAL A 278 -4.26 3.42 1.94
C VAL A 278 -3.77 3.76 3.35
N LEU A 279 -2.86 4.73 3.43
CA LEU A 279 -2.35 5.23 4.70
C LEU A 279 -3.23 6.36 5.18
N VAL A 280 -3.87 6.19 6.32
CA VAL A 280 -4.79 7.18 6.89
C VAL A 280 -4.19 7.81 8.15
N ASP A 281 -4.46 9.08 8.36
CA ASP A 281 -4.16 9.74 9.64
C ASP A 281 -4.78 8.92 10.78
N ARG A 282 -4.03 8.72 11.88
CA ARG A 282 -4.48 7.91 13.03
C ARG A 282 -5.76 8.40 13.70
N ARG A 283 -6.22 9.61 13.39
CA ARG A 283 -7.51 10.17 13.82
C ARG A 283 -8.69 9.68 12.98
N ILE A 284 -8.45 9.01 11.87
CA ILE A 284 -9.46 8.43 10.97
C ILE A 284 -9.63 6.95 11.34
N ALA A 285 -10.86 6.50 11.55
CA ALA A 285 -11.12 5.09 11.77
C ALA A 285 -11.24 4.33 10.44
N VAL A 286 -10.86 3.05 10.46
CA VAL A 286 -10.96 2.14 9.33
C VAL A 286 -12.06 1.12 9.62
N ASP A 287 -13.17 1.19 8.89
CA ASP A 287 -14.29 0.26 9.05
C ASP A 287 -14.04 -1.07 8.31
N ALA A 288 -13.44 -1.03 7.12
CA ALA A 288 -13.10 -2.22 6.34
C ALA A 288 -12.14 -1.91 5.17
N VAL A 289 -11.41 -2.92 4.71
CA VAL A 289 -10.65 -2.87 3.45
C VAL A 289 -10.98 -4.09 2.59
N GLU A 290 -11.13 -3.87 1.29
CA GLU A 290 -11.36 -4.90 0.28
C GLU A 290 -10.35 -4.73 -0.87
N VAL A 291 -9.87 -5.84 -1.43
CA VAL A 291 -8.97 -5.85 -2.58
C VAL A 291 -9.70 -6.46 -3.77
N HIS A 292 -9.72 -5.75 -4.90
CA HIS A 292 -10.49 -6.12 -6.09
C HIS A 292 -9.60 -6.26 -7.31
N GLY A 293 -9.76 -7.35 -8.06
CA GLY A 293 -9.11 -7.51 -9.36
C GLY A 293 -9.68 -6.53 -10.39
N VAL A 294 -8.78 -5.96 -11.19
CA VAL A 294 -9.13 -5.15 -12.36
C VAL A 294 -8.39 -5.75 -13.56
N SER A 295 -9.10 -6.02 -14.65
CA SER A 295 -8.46 -6.56 -15.86
C SER A 295 -7.56 -5.52 -16.51
N GLY A 296 -6.47 -5.95 -17.15
CA GLY A 296 -5.56 -5.08 -17.89
C GLY A 296 -4.52 -4.36 -17.03
N THR A 297 -4.42 -4.70 -15.75
CA THR A 297 -3.34 -4.30 -14.85
C THR A 297 -2.88 -5.52 -14.04
N ASP A 298 -1.64 -5.52 -13.61
CA ASP A 298 -1.04 -6.48 -12.69
C ASP A 298 -1.27 -6.11 -11.21
N HIS A 299 -1.88 -4.95 -10.97
CA HIS A 299 -2.32 -4.50 -9.66
C HIS A 299 -3.78 -4.84 -9.39
N ARG A 300 -4.13 -4.88 -8.11
CA ARG A 300 -5.50 -4.95 -7.61
C ARG A 300 -5.87 -3.64 -6.96
N ALA A 301 -7.07 -3.16 -7.24
CA ALA A 301 -7.57 -1.95 -6.61
C ALA A 301 -7.86 -2.19 -5.12
N VAL A 302 -7.49 -1.24 -4.27
CA VAL A 302 -7.71 -1.28 -2.83
C VAL A 302 -8.83 -0.31 -2.45
N LEU A 303 -9.92 -0.85 -1.92
CA LEU A 303 -11.06 -0.08 -1.39
C LEU A 303 -10.97 -0.01 0.11
N ALA A 304 -10.86 1.20 0.66
CA ALA A 304 -10.94 1.46 2.10
C ALA A 304 -12.27 2.14 2.44
N ARG A 305 -12.97 1.60 3.44
CA ARG A 305 -14.12 2.24 4.07
C ARG A 305 -13.65 2.88 5.35
N LEU A 306 -13.72 4.18 5.39
CA LEU A 306 -13.17 5.02 6.45
C LEU A 306 -14.29 5.76 7.16
N ARG A 307 -14.03 6.15 8.41
CA ARG A 307 -14.89 7.05 9.17
C ARG A 307 -14.06 8.22 9.66
N LEU A 308 -14.49 9.41 9.27
CA LEU A 308 -13.82 10.65 9.61
C LEU A 308 -14.25 11.11 11.01
N PRO A 309 -13.44 11.92 11.73
CA PRO A 309 -13.93 12.64 12.88
C PRO A 309 -15.03 13.62 12.47
N GLY A 310 -16.01 13.84 13.35
CA GLY A 310 -17.02 14.90 13.19
C GLY A 310 -16.42 16.32 13.26
N SER A 311 -17.09 17.29 12.65
CA SER A 311 -16.73 18.72 12.67
C SER A 311 -17.00 19.34 14.03
#